data_568fb6943b01fd3c636fa2d7878069a4
#
_entry.id   568fb6943b01fd3c636fa2d7878069a4
#
_cell.length_a   1.000
_cell.length_b   1.000
_cell.length_c   1.000
_cell.angle_alpha   90.00
_cell.angle_beta   90.00
_cell.angle_gamma   90.00
#
_symmetry.space_group_name_H-M   'P 1'
#
loop_
_entity.id
_entity.type
_entity.pdbx_description
1 polymer ?
#
loop_
_entity_poly.entity_id
_entity_poly.type
_entity_poly.pdbx_seq_one_letter_code
_entity_poly.pdbx_strand_id
1 'polypeptide(L)'
;MTYSHNAPFRADVVGSYLRPAELKQARADFAAGTVDAAALKAIEDRLITELVAKQKAAGLHVITDGEFRRGWWHFDFMWGFNGVDHAAAAHRVAFHDEVTPADTAIVTGRISGENHPFVEHFKFVKQFEDEDTVARQTMPSPAQTRFVLTGNASAYPYDGFYKDDDELTADIVAAYRQVIADLYAAGCRNVQFDDCTWTRLCDKSVRERLGWSDEDALRLQQENLDVINAVIADQPADLAINTHICRGNFHSTWLSSGGYAPVAAKLFGEENVNAYYLEFDDDRSGDFAPLAEVSGDKKVVLGLITSKKPELEDPQTIKARIEEASKYVPLDRLCLSTQCGFASTEEGNKLTEEQQWAKIALVQSIAKDVWGE
;
A
#
# COMPACT_ATOMS: atom_id res chain seq x y z
N MET A 1 -28.16 -11.67 4.40
CA MET A 1 -26.89 -11.55 5.14
C MET A 1 -26.54 -10.08 5.14
N THR A 2 -26.36 -9.47 6.29
CA THR A 2 -25.88 -8.08 6.37
C THR A 2 -24.42 -8.13 5.90
N TYR A 3 -24.12 -7.52 4.77
CA TYR A 3 -22.77 -7.34 4.28
C TYR A 3 -21.92 -6.66 5.37
N SER A 4 -20.80 -7.28 5.76
CA SER A 4 -19.82 -6.59 6.60
C SER A 4 -19.08 -5.60 5.68
N HIS A 5 -19.26 -4.30 5.87
CA HIS A 5 -18.53 -3.26 5.17
C HIS A 5 -17.02 -3.23 5.54
N ASN A 6 -16.55 -4.22 6.30
CA ASN A 6 -15.17 -4.28 6.77
C ASN A 6 -14.30 -5.16 5.86
N ALA A 7 -13.43 -4.51 5.08
CA ALA A 7 -12.34 -5.20 4.39
C ALA A 7 -11.42 -5.93 5.41
N PRO A 8 -10.74 -7.01 5.00
CA PRO A 8 -10.69 -7.54 3.63
C PRO A 8 -11.88 -8.43 3.29
N PHE A 9 -12.17 -8.51 1.99
CA PHE A 9 -13.15 -9.43 1.40
C PHE A 9 -12.44 -10.67 0.85
N ARG A 10 -13.20 -11.76 0.56
CA ARG A 10 -12.62 -13.02 0.07
C ARG A 10 -11.85 -12.86 -1.23
N ALA A 11 -12.40 -12.07 -2.15
CA ALA A 11 -11.69 -11.56 -3.32
C ALA A 11 -11.41 -10.07 -3.09
N ASP A 12 -10.15 -9.69 -3.04
CA ASP A 12 -9.75 -8.33 -2.72
C ASP A 12 -8.63 -7.85 -3.66
N VAL A 13 -8.25 -6.59 -3.57
CA VAL A 13 -7.21 -5.94 -4.36
C VAL A 13 -6.35 -5.04 -3.47
N VAL A 14 -5.11 -4.79 -3.88
CA VAL A 14 -4.23 -3.84 -3.16
C VAL A 14 -4.65 -2.40 -3.40
N GLY A 15 -5.09 -2.03 -4.62
CA GLY A 15 -5.82 -0.78 -4.83
C GLY A 15 -5.34 0.14 -5.93
N SER A 16 -4.10 0.01 -6.42
CA SER A 16 -3.63 0.78 -7.58
C SER A 16 -3.90 0.06 -8.90
N TYR A 17 -4.24 0.85 -9.94
CA TYR A 17 -4.57 0.37 -11.28
C TYR A 17 -3.71 1.05 -12.34
N LEU A 18 -3.56 0.39 -13.51
CA LEU A 18 -2.84 0.95 -14.66
C LEU A 18 -3.47 2.27 -15.10
N ARG A 19 -2.65 3.33 -15.19
CA ARG A 19 -3.12 4.65 -15.62
C ARG A 19 -3.46 4.62 -17.12
N PRO A 20 -4.68 5.06 -17.52
CA PRO A 20 -5.02 5.23 -18.92
C PRO A 20 -4.05 6.19 -19.64
N ALA A 21 -3.83 5.97 -20.94
CA ALA A 21 -2.95 6.84 -21.73
C ALA A 21 -3.38 8.31 -21.70
N GLU A 22 -4.69 8.56 -21.67
CA GLU A 22 -5.26 9.92 -21.56
C GLU A 22 -4.83 10.60 -20.25
N LEU A 23 -4.81 9.88 -19.12
CA LEU A 23 -4.37 10.43 -17.83
C LEU A 23 -2.89 10.79 -17.86
N LYS A 24 -2.05 9.90 -18.43
CA LYS A 24 -0.60 10.16 -18.58
C LYS A 24 -0.35 11.39 -19.45
N GLN A 25 -1.11 11.55 -20.55
CA GLN A 25 -1.01 12.73 -21.41
C GLN A 25 -1.46 13.99 -20.67
N ALA A 26 -2.60 13.97 -19.96
CA ALA A 26 -3.08 15.11 -19.19
C ALA A 26 -2.10 15.59 -18.11
N ARG A 27 -1.39 14.65 -17.44
CA ARG A 27 -0.33 14.97 -16.48
C ARG A 27 0.90 15.59 -17.17
N ALA A 28 1.30 15.08 -18.32
CA ALA A 28 2.38 15.67 -19.10
C ALA A 28 2.01 17.09 -19.59
N ASP A 29 0.77 17.30 -20.03
CA ASP A 29 0.27 18.60 -20.45
C ASP A 29 0.20 19.59 -19.28
N PHE A 30 -0.19 19.13 -18.08
CA PHE A 30 -0.16 19.94 -16.87
C PHE A 30 1.27 20.32 -16.47
N ALA A 31 2.20 19.37 -16.49
CA ALA A 31 3.61 19.63 -16.22
C ALA A 31 4.24 20.61 -17.23
N ALA A 32 3.79 20.57 -18.48
CA ALA A 32 4.20 21.51 -19.54
C ALA A 32 3.47 22.88 -19.44
N GLY A 33 2.50 23.03 -18.54
CA GLY A 33 1.70 24.26 -18.38
C GLY A 33 0.69 24.51 -19.49
N THR A 34 0.34 23.50 -20.28
CA THR A 34 -0.62 23.58 -21.39
C THR A 34 -2.07 23.36 -20.94
N VAL A 35 -2.26 22.71 -19.79
CA VAL A 35 -3.54 22.61 -19.07
C VAL A 35 -3.39 23.09 -17.64
N ASP A 36 -4.45 23.61 -17.05
CA ASP A 36 -4.47 24.03 -15.65
C ASP A 36 -4.90 22.90 -14.69
N ALA A 37 -4.77 23.13 -13.41
CA ALA A 37 -5.12 22.15 -12.36
C ALA A 37 -6.61 21.77 -12.38
N ALA A 38 -7.50 22.68 -12.80
CA ALA A 38 -8.93 22.40 -12.87
C ALA A 38 -9.24 21.44 -14.04
N ALA A 39 -8.58 21.63 -15.18
CA ALA A 39 -8.72 20.76 -16.34
C ALA A 39 -8.14 19.35 -16.04
N LEU A 40 -6.96 19.27 -15.43
CA LEU A 40 -6.39 17.98 -14.98
C LEU A 40 -7.34 17.26 -14.01
N LYS A 41 -7.83 17.98 -12.99
CA LYS A 41 -8.78 17.41 -12.02
C LYS A 41 -10.05 16.88 -12.67
N ALA A 42 -10.60 17.58 -13.67
CA ALA A 42 -11.80 17.12 -14.38
C ALA A 42 -11.56 15.81 -15.15
N ILE A 43 -10.38 15.62 -15.74
CA ILE A 43 -9.97 14.39 -16.40
C ILE A 43 -9.80 13.26 -15.37
N GLU A 44 -9.11 13.52 -14.26
CA GLU A 44 -8.96 12.58 -13.17
C GLU A 44 -10.31 12.12 -12.60
N ASP A 45 -11.22 13.06 -12.31
CA ASP A 45 -12.56 12.78 -11.78
C ASP A 45 -13.34 11.86 -12.72
N ARG A 46 -13.33 12.12 -14.01
CA ARG A 46 -13.99 11.29 -15.01
C ARG A 46 -13.38 9.89 -15.08
N LEU A 47 -12.06 9.79 -15.19
CA LEU A 47 -11.36 8.50 -15.30
C LEU A 47 -11.49 7.66 -14.04
N ILE A 48 -11.50 8.27 -12.85
CA ILE A 48 -11.77 7.58 -11.59
C ILE A 48 -13.21 7.08 -11.55
N THR A 49 -14.18 7.87 -12.03
CA THR A 49 -15.57 7.42 -12.12
C THR A 49 -15.72 6.18 -13.02
N GLU A 50 -15.05 6.19 -14.19
CA GLU A 50 -15.02 5.05 -15.10
C GLU A 50 -14.33 3.82 -14.46
N LEU A 51 -13.22 4.03 -13.74
CA LEU A 51 -12.52 2.98 -13.03
C LEU A 51 -13.39 2.36 -11.93
N VAL A 52 -14.07 3.17 -11.13
CA VAL A 52 -14.96 2.67 -10.07
C VAL A 52 -16.10 1.84 -10.67
N ALA A 53 -16.68 2.27 -11.79
CA ALA A 53 -17.68 1.48 -12.49
C ALA A 53 -17.13 0.11 -12.95
N LYS A 54 -15.89 0.06 -13.45
CA LYS A 54 -15.21 -1.20 -13.83
C LYS A 54 -14.94 -2.09 -12.61
N GLN A 55 -14.51 -1.53 -11.48
CA GLN A 55 -14.30 -2.27 -10.22
C GLN A 55 -15.60 -2.95 -9.75
N LYS A 56 -16.71 -2.21 -9.74
CA LYS A 56 -18.02 -2.76 -9.39
C LYS A 56 -18.49 -3.81 -10.39
N ALA A 57 -18.34 -3.58 -11.69
CA ALA A 57 -18.70 -4.55 -12.73
C ALA A 57 -17.87 -5.84 -12.64
N ALA A 58 -16.63 -5.76 -12.14
CA ALA A 58 -15.78 -6.91 -11.85
C ALA A 58 -16.19 -7.67 -10.55
N GLY A 59 -17.19 -7.20 -9.82
CA GLY A 59 -17.68 -7.83 -8.58
C GLY A 59 -16.83 -7.51 -7.35
N LEU A 60 -15.99 -6.49 -7.39
CA LEU A 60 -15.21 -6.08 -6.22
C LEU A 60 -16.09 -5.36 -5.19
N HIS A 61 -15.91 -5.70 -3.93
CA HIS A 61 -16.58 -5.05 -2.79
C HIS A 61 -15.79 -3.88 -2.22
N VAL A 62 -14.52 -3.76 -2.56
CA VAL A 62 -13.68 -2.59 -2.29
C VAL A 62 -13.50 -1.78 -3.55
N ILE A 63 -13.72 -0.47 -3.46
CA ILE A 63 -13.44 0.49 -4.51
C ILE A 63 -12.37 1.48 -4.06
N THR A 64 -11.47 1.83 -4.99
CA THR A 64 -10.40 2.83 -4.78
C THR A 64 -10.39 3.82 -5.93
N ASP A 65 -9.66 4.93 -5.76
CA ASP A 65 -9.37 5.87 -6.86
C ASP A 65 -8.33 5.32 -7.87
N GLY A 66 -7.83 4.10 -7.64
CA GLY A 66 -6.79 3.49 -8.46
C GLY A 66 -5.43 4.18 -8.37
N GLU A 67 -5.30 5.14 -7.44
CA GLU A 67 -4.16 6.04 -7.32
C GLU A 67 -3.97 6.95 -8.57
N PHE A 68 -5.05 7.23 -9.30
CA PHE A 68 -4.99 8.00 -10.54
C PHE A 68 -4.55 9.45 -10.33
N ARG A 69 -4.63 9.97 -9.10
CA ARG A 69 -4.15 11.31 -8.74
C ARG A 69 -2.68 11.36 -8.34
N ARG A 70 -1.98 10.18 -8.31
CA ARG A 70 -0.61 10.05 -7.82
C ARG A 70 0.38 9.76 -8.96
N GLY A 71 1.53 10.41 -8.92
CA GLY A 71 2.74 9.99 -9.64
C GLY A 71 3.43 8.84 -8.91
N TRP A 72 3.50 8.94 -7.57
CA TRP A 72 4.12 7.97 -6.68
C TRP A 72 3.16 7.52 -5.58
N TRP A 73 3.07 6.22 -5.32
CA TRP A 73 2.19 5.66 -4.27
C TRP A 73 2.42 6.28 -2.89
N HIS A 74 3.65 6.69 -2.55
CA HIS A 74 4.05 7.18 -1.22
C HIS A 74 4.42 8.66 -1.18
N PHE A 75 5.15 9.20 -2.17
CA PHE A 75 5.62 10.58 -2.11
C PHE A 75 4.47 11.58 -2.21
N ASP A 76 3.48 11.33 -3.07
CA ASP A 76 2.30 12.20 -3.18
C ASP A 76 1.53 12.33 -1.87
N PHE A 77 1.51 11.28 -1.05
CA PHE A 77 0.97 11.38 0.30
C PHE A 77 1.88 12.21 1.21
N MET A 78 3.19 11.95 1.22
CA MET A 78 4.13 12.67 2.07
C MET A 78 4.16 14.16 1.77
N TRP A 79 4.12 14.54 0.49
CA TRP A 79 4.03 15.93 0.04
C TRP A 79 2.70 16.61 0.40
N GLY A 80 1.69 15.84 0.76
CA GLY A 80 0.42 16.35 1.29
C GLY A 80 0.51 16.84 2.74
N PHE A 81 1.54 16.48 3.51
CA PHE A 81 1.76 17.01 4.85
C PHE A 81 2.28 18.44 4.79
N ASN A 82 1.80 19.29 5.70
CA ASN A 82 2.49 20.56 5.95
C ASN A 82 3.90 20.27 6.47
N GLY A 83 4.87 21.07 6.06
CA GLY A 83 6.27 20.90 6.46
C GLY A 83 7.03 19.78 5.75
N VAL A 84 6.46 19.20 4.70
CA VAL A 84 7.12 18.24 3.81
C VAL A 84 7.03 18.73 2.37
N ASP A 85 8.14 18.75 1.65
CA ASP A 85 8.20 19.19 0.27
C ASP A 85 8.90 18.18 -0.64
N HIS A 86 8.74 18.39 -1.94
CA HIS A 86 9.44 17.66 -2.99
C HIS A 86 10.90 18.11 -3.11
N ALA A 87 11.80 17.15 -3.32
CA ALA A 87 13.19 17.42 -3.71
C ALA A 87 13.72 16.35 -4.67
N ALA A 88 14.84 16.65 -5.31
CA ALA A 88 15.57 15.64 -6.06
C ALA A 88 16.25 14.65 -5.09
N ALA A 89 16.08 13.36 -5.31
CA ALA A 89 16.75 12.35 -4.49
C ALA A 89 18.29 12.39 -4.74
N ALA A 90 19.06 12.34 -3.65
CA ALA A 90 20.51 12.23 -3.73
C ALA A 90 20.95 10.93 -4.41
N HIS A 91 20.16 9.87 -4.23
CA HIS A 91 20.37 8.56 -4.84
C HIS A 91 19.06 7.99 -5.38
N ARG A 92 19.10 7.40 -6.58
CA ARG A 92 17.96 6.69 -7.16
C ARG A 92 17.82 5.32 -6.50
N VAL A 93 16.60 4.83 -6.37
CA VAL A 93 16.36 3.48 -5.90
C VAL A 93 16.57 2.50 -7.05
N ALA A 94 17.50 1.56 -6.86
CA ALA A 94 17.73 0.46 -7.80
C ALA A 94 16.81 -0.72 -7.45
N PHE A 95 15.90 -1.03 -8.35
CA PHE A 95 15.14 -2.28 -8.38
C PHE A 95 15.98 -3.36 -9.07
N HIS A 96 15.47 -4.59 -9.15
CA HIS A 96 16.23 -5.71 -9.71
C HIS A 96 16.76 -5.42 -11.12
N ASP A 97 15.96 -4.86 -12.01
CA ASP A 97 16.32 -4.61 -13.42
C ASP A 97 16.18 -3.14 -13.84
N GLU A 98 15.69 -2.26 -12.96
CA GLU A 98 15.37 -0.88 -13.30
C GLU A 98 15.75 0.09 -12.19
N VAL A 99 15.85 1.37 -12.53
CA VAL A 99 16.18 2.46 -11.59
C VAL A 99 15.09 3.51 -11.65
N THR A 100 14.58 3.93 -10.49
CA THR A 100 13.51 4.92 -10.39
C THR A 100 13.97 6.32 -10.83
N PRO A 101 13.03 7.23 -11.17
CA PRO A 101 13.29 8.66 -11.20
C PRO A 101 13.88 9.18 -9.87
N ALA A 102 14.48 10.35 -9.90
CA ALA A 102 15.20 10.91 -8.76
C ALA A 102 14.32 11.85 -7.93
N ASP A 103 13.16 11.36 -7.46
CA ASP A 103 12.27 12.12 -6.58
C ASP A 103 12.38 11.66 -5.13
N THR A 104 12.15 12.57 -4.19
CA THR A 104 12.06 12.27 -2.76
C THR A 104 11.21 13.29 -2.00
N ALA A 105 10.92 12.99 -0.73
CA ALA A 105 10.29 13.91 0.22
C ALA A 105 11.31 14.38 1.25
N ILE A 106 11.28 15.66 1.59
CA ILE A 106 12.17 16.28 2.58
C ILE A 106 11.39 17.12 3.60
N VAL A 107 11.95 17.25 4.78
CA VAL A 107 11.39 18.08 5.84
C VAL A 107 11.79 19.54 5.61
N THR A 108 10.80 20.44 5.54
CA THR A 108 10.99 21.88 5.34
C THR A 108 10.31 22.72 6.45
N GLY A 109 9.70 22.06 7.44
CA GLY A 109 9.03 22.68 8.57
C GLY A 109 8.56 21.63 9.59
N ARG A 110 7.81 22.07 10.63
CA ARG A 110 7.13 21.14 11.53
C ARG A 110 6.02 20.41 10.76
N ILE A 111 5.96 19.09 10.89
CA ILE A 111 5.01 18.25 10.14
C ILE A 111 3.63 18.34 10.80
N SER A 112 2.57 18.53 9.98
CA SER A 112 1.18 18.37 10.41
C SER A 112 0.31 17.79 9.29
N GLY A 113 -0.78 17.09 9.68
CA GLY A 113 -1.73 16.47 8.76
C GLY A 113 -2.96 17.34 8.42
N GLU A 114 -2.97 18.60 8.81
CA GLU A 114 -4.11 19.49 8.60
C GLU A 114 -4.36 19.75 7.11
N ASN A 115 -5.63 19.63 6.69
CA ASN A 115 -6.06 19.86 5.30
C ASN A 115 -5.36 18.94 4.28
N HIS A 116 -5.04 17.73 4.65
CA HIS A 116 -4.34 16.79 3.78
C HIS A 116 -5.19 16.45 2.54
N PRO A 117 -4.63 16.56 1.30
CA PRO A 117 -5.40 16.43 0.06
C PRO A 117 -6.08 15.06 -0.12
N PHE A 118 -5.56 14.00 0.48
CA PHE A 118 -6.15 12.66 0.39
C PHE A 118 -7.53 12.56 1.05
N VAL A 119 -7.89 13.47 1.93
CA VAL A 119 -9.25 13.55 2.47
C VAL A 119 -10.26 13.91 1.38
N GLU A 120 -9.92 14.88 0.52
CA GLU A 120 -10.77 15.24 -0.62
C GLU A 120 -10.76 14.15 -1.71
N HIS A 121 -9.63 13.47 -1.92
CA HIS A 121 -9.56 12.32 -2.84
C HIS A 121 -10.48 11.19 -2.36
N PHE A 122 -10.46 10.89 -1.05
CA PHE A 122 -11.36 9.89 -0.47
C PHE A 122 -12.83 10.28 -0.60
N LYS A 123 -13.21 11.53 -0.28
CA LYS A 123 -14.59 12.02 -0.43
C LYS A 123 -15.12 11.83 -1.84
N PHE A 124 -14.26 11.97 -2.86
CA PHE A 124 -14.65 11.73 -4.24
C PHE A 124 -14.97 10.26 -4.50
N VAL A 125 -14.21 9.31 -3.96
CA VAL A 125 -14.52 7.87 -4.11
C VAL A 125 -15.71 7.46 -3.26
N LYS A 126 -15.82 8.02 -2.05
CA LYS A 126 -16.90 7.74 -1.10
C LYS A 126 -18.30 7.91 -1.68
N GLN A 127 -18.51 8.88 -2.59
CA GLN A 127 -19.82 9.12 -3.21
C GLN A 127 -20.33 7.93 -4.05
N PHE A 128 -19.46 7.01 -4.44
CA PHE A 128 -19.80 5.82 -5.23
C PHE A 128 -20.08 4.58 -4.36
N GLU A 129 -19.98 4.65 -3.05
CA GLU A 129 -20.37 3.53 -2.19
C GLU A 129 -21.86 3.22 -2.34
N ASP A 130 -22.17 1.95 -2.15
CA ASP A 130 -23.55 1.44 -2.10
C ASP A 130 -23.63 0.30 -1.06
N GLU A 131 -24.73 -0.49 -1.12
CA GLU A 131 -24.95 -1.58 -0.19
C GLU A 131 -23.95 -2.73 -0.33
N ASP A 132 -23.28 -2.85 -1.49
CA ASP A 132 -22.36 -3.94 -1.83
C ASP A 132 -20.89 -3.51 -1.86
N THR A 133 -20.61 -2.21 -1.82
CA THR A 133 -19.25 -1.69 -2.01
C THR A 133 -18.84 -0.64 -0.97
N VAL A 134 -17.58 -0.68 -0.57
CA VAL A 134 -16.98 0.27 0.37
C VAL A 134 -15.71 0.90 -0.20
N ALA A 135 -15.54 2.21 -0.01
CA ALA A 135 -14.34 2.93 -0.41
C ALA A 135 -13.18 2.64 0.57
N ARG A 136 -12.00 2.39 0.01
CA ARG A 136 -10.73 2.25 0.75
C ARG A 136 -9.83 3.42 0.42
N GLN A 137 -9.19 3.99 1.46
CA GLN A 137 -8.07 4.91 1.29
C GLN A 137 -6.76 4.16 1.48
N THR A 138 -5.92 4.13 0.44
CA THR A 138 -4.54 3.62 0.51
C THR A 138 -3.59 4.77 0.79
N MET A 139 -2.59 4.55 1.63
CA MET A 139 -1.53 5.51 1.95
C MET A 139 -0.26 4.77 2.40
N PRO A 140 0.94 5.36 2.29
CA PRO A 140 2.13 4.73 2.85
C PRO A 140 1.98 4.53 4.35
N SER A 141 2.65 3.50 4.90
CA SER A 141 2.70 3.33 6.36
C SER A 141 3.46 4.50 7.02
N PRO A 142 3.19 4.79 8.29
CA PRO A 142 3.99 5.78 9.02
C PRO A 142 5.46 5.38 9.15
N ALA A 143 5.77 4.08 9.20
CA ALA A 143 7.15 3.57 9.17
C ALA A 143 7.83 3.87 7.82
N GLN A 144 7.12 3.73 6.70
CA GLN A 144 7.63 4.09 5.38
C GLN A 144 7.94 5.59 5.28
N THR A 145 7.06 6.43 5.82
CA THR A 145 7.28 7.90 5.85
C THR A 145 8.49 8.25 6.71
N ARG A 146 8.57 7.70 7.93
CA ARG A 146 9.73 7.89 8.80
C ARG A 146 11.02 7.45 8.11
N PHE A 147 11.03 6.26 7.50
CA PHE A 147 12.19 5.74 6.78
C PHE A 147 12.69 6.68 5.67
N VAL A 148 11.78 7.27 4.89
CA VAL A 148 12.14 8.21 3.82
C VAL A 148 12.72 9.50 4.40
N LEU A 149 12.04 10.11 5.35
CA LEU A 149 12.41 11.43 5.88
C LEU A 149 13.72 11.37 6.67
N THR A 150 13.91 10.36 7.52
CA THR A 150 15.17 10.18 8.27
C THR A 150 16.31 9.74 7.36
N GLY A 151 16.03 8.90 6.35
CA GLY A 151 17.02 8.46 5.36
C GLY A 151 17.60 9.59 4.50
N ASN A 152 16.88 10.69 4.36
CA ASN A 152 17.31 11.86 3.62
C ASN A 152 18.08 12.90 4.47
N ALA A 153 18.17 12.72 5.79
CA ALA A 153 18.74 13.69 6.73
C ALA A 153 20.18 14.13 6.39
N SER A 154 20.99 13.24 5.82
CA SER A 154 22.37 13.57 5.44
C SER A 154 22.46 14.55 4.26
N ALA A 155 21.52 14.48 3.31
CA ALA A 155 21.45 15.36 2.15
C ALA A 155 20.57 16.59 2.41
N TYR A 156 19.55 16.42 3.23
CA TYR A 156 18.53 17.43 3.58
C TYR A 156 18.33 17.44 5.10
N PRO A 157 19.22 18.11 5.87
CA PRO A 157 19.14 18.17 7.32
C PRO A 157 17.87 18.88 7.79
N TYR A 158 17.27 18.39 8.87
CA TYR A 158 16.08 18.99 9.50
C TYR A 158 16.31 19.46 10.95
N ASP A 159 17.57 19.58 11.35
CA ASP A 159 18.01 20.06 12.66
C ASP A 159 17.56 21.51 13.01
N GLY A 160 17.15 22.27 12.00
CA GLY A 160 16.48 23.56 12.19
C GLY A 160 15.04 23.47 12.70
N PHE A 161 14.40 22.30 12.61
CA PHE A 161 13.00 22.06 12.97
C PHE A 161 12.84 21.03 14.09
N TYR A 162 13.73 20.04 14.14
CA TYR A 162 13.70 18.91 15.07
C TYR A 162 15.06 18.69 15.70
N LYS A 163 15.08 18.45 17.00
CA LYS A 163 16.32 18.17 17.74
C LYS A 163 16.88 16.76 17.50
N ASP A 164 15.98 15.81 17.20
CA ASP A 164 16.28 14.38 16.97
C ASP A 164 15.16 13.70 16.18
N ASP A 165 15.40 12.43 15.79
CA ASP A 165 14.45 11.58 15.06
C ASP A 165 13.20 11.24 15.90
N ASP A 166 13.29 11.23 17.23
CA ASP A 166 12.16 10.93 18.10
C ASP A 166 11.13 12.06 18.06
N GLU A 167 11.58 13.32 18.06
CA GLU A 167 10.71 14.49 17.93
C GLU A 167 10.05 14.55 16.54
N LEU A 168 10.79 14.23 15.48
CA LEU A 168 10.25 14.09 14.13
C LEU A 168 9.20 12.98 14.06
N THR A 169 9.50 11.81 14.67
CA THR A 169 8.60 10.65 14.70
C THR A 169 7.29 10.97 15.43
N ALA A 170 7.37 11.72 16.53
CA ALA A 170 6.17 12.16 17.26
C ALA A 170 5.24 13.03 16.41
N ASP A 171 5.79 13.95 15.60
CA ASP A 171 4.99 14.77 14.68
C ASP A 171 4.44 13.93 13.51
N ILE A 172 5.18 12.96 12.99
CA ILE A 172 4.68 12.01 11.99
C ILE A 172 3.46 11.25 12.55
N VAL A 173 3.55 10.72 13.77
CA VAL A 173 2.43 10.02 14.42
C VAL A 173 1.22 10.96 14.56
N ALA A 174 1.43 12.17 15.04
CA ALA A 174 0.36 13.16 15.21
C ALA A 174 -0.29 13.53 13.87
N ALA A 175 0.50 13.72 12.81
CA ALA A 175 0.04 14.05 11.46
C ALA A 175 -0.79 12.91 10.85
N TYR A 176 -0.35 11.65 10.97
CA TYR A 176 -1.13 10.49 10.53
C TYR A 176 -2.45 10.36 11.28
N ARG A 177 -2.44 10.52 12.61
CA ARG A 177 -3.67 10.47 13.44
C ARG A 177 -4.65 11.57 13.02
N GLN A 178 -4.18 12.76 12.67
CA GLN A 178 -5.02 13.84 12.15
C GLN A 178 -5.65 13.45 10.81
N VAL A 179 -4.85 12.98 9.85
CA VAL A 179 -5.37 12.55 8.52
C VAL A 179 -6.39 11.43 8.67
N ILE A 180 -6.13 10.43 9.53
CA ILE A 180 -7.06 9.32 9.77
C ILE A 180 -8.36 9.82 10.43
N ALA A 181 -8.27 10.76 11.38
CA ALA A 181 -9.45 11.36 12.00
C ALA A 181 -10.30 12.13 10.97
N ASP A 182 -9.67 12.89 10.08
CA ASP A 182 -10.36 13.63 9.02
C ASP A 182 -11.00 12.68 7.99
N LEU A 183 -10.30 11.60 7.61
CA LEU A 183 -10.86 10.52 6.78
C LEU A 183 -12.05 9.85 7.45
N TYR A 184 -11.94 9.51 8.74
CA TYR A 184 -13.03 8.92 9.50
C TYR A 184 -14.24 9.85 9.57
N ALA A 185 -14.02 11.13 9.83
CA ALA A 185 -15.08 12.16 9.80
C ALA A 185 -15.73 12.31 8.42
N ALA A 186 -14.95 12.09 7.34
CA ALA A 186 -15.46 12.03 5.97
C ALA A 186 -16.21 10.73 5.65
N GLY A 187 -16.31 9.80 6.59
CA GLY A 187 -17.02 8.53 6.46
C GLY A 187 -16.14 7.34 6.05
N CYS A 188 -14.83 7.47 6.07
CA CYS A 188 -13.91 6.36 5.83
C CYS A 188 -14.05 5.28 6.93
N ARG A 189 -14.11 4.02 6.51
CA ARG A 189 -14.12 2.86 7.41
C ARG A 189 -13.06 1.82 7.02
N ASN A 190 -12.31 2.08 5.96
CA ASN A 190 -11.23 1.21 5.48
C ASN A 190 -10.01 2.03 5.09
N VAL A 191 -8.95 1.90 5.86
CA VAL A 191 -7.62 2.44 5.59
C VAL A 191 -6.66 1.28 5.30
N GLN A 192 -5.81 1.44 4.31
CA GLN A 192 -4.73 0.51 4.04
C GLN A 192 -3.40 1.24 4.09
N PHE A 193 -2.50 0.78 4.94
CA PHE A 193 -1.10 1.16 4.93
C PHE A 193 -0.34 0.30 3.91
N ASP A 194 0.44 0.94 3.05
CA ASP A 194 1.34 0.27 2.13
C ASP A 194 2.77 0.42 2.64
N ASP A 195 3.49 -0.70 2.83
CA ASP A 195 4.75 -0.74 3.53
C ASP A 195 5.80 -1.61 2.82
N CYS A 196 6.98 -1.05 2.57
CA CYS A 196 8.15 -1.75 2.07
C CYS A 196 9.26 -1.87 3.12
N THR A 197 9.06 -1.37 4.35
CA THR A 197 10.13 -1.34 5.37
C THR A 197 10.41 -2.72 5.92
N TRP A 198 9.38 -3.52 6.19
CA TRP A 198 9.50 -4.88 6.71
C TRP A 198 10.25 -5.83 5.77
N THR A 199 9.97 -5.76 4.47
CA THR A 199 10.59 -6.67 3.50
C THR A 199 12.06 -6.36 3.23
N ARG A 200 12.49 -5.12 3.42
CA ARG A 200 13.93 -4.77 3.42
C ARG A 200 14.66 -5.47 4.55
N LEU A 201 14.01 -5.69 5.69
CA LEU A 201 14.58 -6.42 6.84
C LEU A 201 14.60 -7.94 6.61
N CYS A 202 13.74 -8.46 5.73
CA CYS A 202 13.76 -9.86 5.30
C CYS A 202 14.92 -10.19 4.34
N ASP A 203 15.37 -9.22 3.54
CA ASP A 203 16.37 -9.41 2.48
C ASP A 203 17.79 -9.17 3.01
N LYS A 204 18.56 -10.26 3.11
CA LYS A 204 19.95 -10.19 3.58
C LYS A 204 20.80 -9.30 2.69
N SER A 205 20.61 -9.33 1.36
CA SER A 205 21.38 -8.53 0.41
C SER A 205 21.07 -7.04 0.54
N VAL A 206 19.83 -6.69 0.84
CA VAL A 206 19.42 -5.30 1.11
C VAL A 206 20.03 -4.83 2.43
N ARG A 207 19.98 -5.65 3.49
CA ARG A 207 20.60 -5.31 4.78
C ARG A 207 22.11 -5.09 4.66
N GLU A 208 22.81 -5.99 3.95
CA GLU A 208 24.27 -5.86 3.69
C GLU A 208 24.58 -4.58 2.90
N ARG A 209 23.81 -4.28 1.85
CA ARG A 209 23.98 -3.05 1.05
C ARG A 209 23.76 -1.77 1.85
N LEU A 210 22.80 -1.80 2.79
CA LEU A 210 22.49 -0.66 3.67
C LEU A 210 23.39 -0.60 4.91
N GLY A 211 24.28 -1.58 5.08
CA GLY A 211 25.18 -1.65 6.24
C GLY A 211 24.49 -1.99 7.56
N TRP A 212 23.31 -2.62 7.52
CA TRP A 212 22.54 -2.98 8.69
C TRP A 212 23.03 -4.30 9.30
N SER A 213 23.47 -4.27 10.56
CA SER A 213 23.75 -5.44 11.38
C SER A 213 22.44 -6.15 11.78
N ASP A 214 22.55 -7.33 12.39
CA ASP A 214 21.38 -8.02 12.97
C ASP A 214 20.77 -7.21 14.15
N GLU A 215 21.60 -6.49 14.91
CA GLU A 215 21.15 -5.59 15.97
C GLU A 215 20.36 -4.39 15.38
N ASP A 216 20.86 -3.79 14.29
CA ASP A 216 20.13 -2.75 13.56
C ASP A 216 18.80 -3.26 13.02
N ALA A 217 18.78 -4.49 12.49
CA ALA A 217 17.54 -5.07 11.98
C ALA A 217 16.49 -5.26 13.09
N LEU A 218 16.89 -5.69 14.28
CA LEU A 218 15.98 -5.83 15.43
C LEU A 218 15.50 -4.46 15.93
N ARG A 219 16.38 -3.48 16.02
CA ARG A 219 16.04 -2.10 16.39
C ARG A 219 15.05 -1.49 15.40
N LEU A 220 15.30 -1.62 14.09
CA LEU A 220 14.41 -1.09 13.04
C LEU A 220 13.05 -1.79 13.05
N GLN A 221 12.97 -3.10 13.34
CA GLN A 221 11.69 -3.78 13.52
C GLN A 221 10.89 -3.16 14.68
N GLN A 222 11.55 -2.87 15.81
CA GLN A 222 10.89 -2.24 16.95
C GLN A 222 10.42 -0.81 16.62
N GLU A 223 11.26 -0.02 15.97
CA GLU A 223 10.92 1.35 15.56
C GLU A 223 9.74 1.37 14.57
N ASN A 224 9.69 0.45 13.61
CA ASN A 224 8.55 0.29 12.69
C ASN A 224 7.27 -0.05 13.46
N LEU A 225 7.35 -1.02 14.35
CA LEU A 225 6.23 -1.46 15.18
C LEU A 225 5.69 -0.32 16.05
N ASP A 226 6.58 0.39 16.73
CA ASP A 226 6.22 1.46 17.66
C ASP A 226 5.50 2.62 16.94
N VAL A 227 6.01 3.05 15.79
CA VAL A 227 5.39 4.16 15.03
C VAL A 227 4.05 3.75 14.42
N ILE A 228 3.92 2.53 13.89
CA ILE A 228 2.66 2.04 13.33
C ILE A 228 1.62 1.88 14.44
N ASN A 229 1.96 1.21 15.54
CA ASN A 229 1.05 0.98 16.65
C ASN A 229 0.65 2.29 17.35
N ALA A 230 1.53 3.29 17.43
CA ALA A 230 1.21 4.61 17.97
C ALA A 230 0.16 5.34 17.11
N VAL A 231 0.19 5.18 15.79
CA VAL A 231 -0.83 5.74 14.88
C VAL A 231 -2.17 5.02 15.03
N ILE A 232 -2.15 3.69 15.16
CA ILE A 232 -3.36 2.85 15.26
C ILE A 232 -4.03 2.97 16.64
N ALA A 233 -3.27 3.27 17.69
CA ALA A 233 -3.80 3.37 19.04
C ALA A 233 -4.98 4.35 19.15
N ASP A 234 -6.02 3.94 19.87
CA ASP A 234 -7.23 4.73 20.14
C ASP A 234 -8.07 5.08 18.89
N GLN A 235 -7.85 4.41 17.75
CA GLN A 235 -8.71 4.58 16.59
C GLN A 235 -10.09 3.96 16.82
N PRO A 236 -11.17 4.47 16.17
CA PRO A 236 -12.50 3.93 16.32
C PRO A 236 -12.59 2.44 15.97
N ALA A 237 -13.30 1.66 16.77
CA ALA A 237 -13.40 0.21 16.61
C ALA A 237 -14.07 -0.25 15.30
N ASP A 238 -14.83 0.63 14.64
CA ASP A 238 -15.48 0.40 13.35
C ASP A 238 -14.60 0.86 12.15
N LEU A 239 -13.39 1.34 12.40
CA LEU A 239 -12.40 1.65 11.38
C LEU A 239 -11.46 0.45 11.19
N ALA A 240 -11.54 -0.20 10.04
CA ALA A 240 -10.55 -1.22 9.67
C ALA A 240 -9.26 -0.54 9.18
N ILE A 241 -8.14 -0.86 9.83
CA ILE A 241 -6.80 -0.47 9.39
C ILE A 241 -6.07 -1.75 9.01
N ASN A 242 -5.75 -1.89 7.72
CA ASN A 242 -5.03 -3.02 7.17
C ASN A 242 -3.64 -2.59 6.71
N THR A 243 -2.73 -3.53 6.52
CA THR A 243 -1.41 -3.23 5.95
C THR A 243 -1.09 -4.13 4.76
N HIS A 244 -0.55 -3.56 3.70
CA HIS A 244 0.05 -4.29 2.58
C HIS A 244 1.57 -4.26 2.73
N ILE A 245 2.17 -5.44 2.86
CA ILE A 245 3.61 -5.61 2.99
C ILE A 245 4.20 -5.92 1.62
N CYS A 246 4.76 -4.87 1.01
CA CYS A 246 5.24 -4.88 -0.36
C CYS A 246 6.75 -5.17 -0.45
N ARG A 247 7.16 -5.89 -1.48
CA ARG A 247 8.59 -6.15 -1.81
C ARG A 247 9.16 -5.17 -2.83
N GLY A 248 8.41 -4.10 -3.09
CA GLY A 248 8.66 -3.19 -4.19
C GLY A 248 7.96 -3.65 -5.47
N ASN A 249 7.36 -2.69 -6.15
CA ASN A 249 6.65 -2.92 -7.41
C ASN A 249 6.85 -1.69 -8.29
N PHE A 250 7.79 -1.77 -9.22
CA PHE A 250 8.11 -0.72 -10.17
C PHE A 250 8.31 -1.34 -11.55
N HIS A 251 7.45 -0.97 -12.51
CA HIS A 251 7.57 -1.37 -13.92
C HIS A 251 7.76 -2.90 -14.09
N SER A 252 6.98 -3.69 -13.33
CA SER A 252 7.01 -5.17 -13.26
C SER A 252 8.26 -5.78 -12.61
N THR A 253 9.12 -5.00 -11.93
CA THR A 253 10.25 -5.52 -11.17
C THR A 253 10.06 -5.34 -9.66
N TRP A 254 11.01 -5.79 -8.84
CA TRP A 254 10.94 -5.79 -7.37
C TRP A 254 12.24 -5.24 -6.75
N LEU A 255 12.16 -4.87 -5.48
CA LEU A 255 13.27 -4.29 -4.71
C LEU A 255 13.93 -5.31 -3.77
N SER A 256 13.14 -6.16 -3.11
CA SER A 256 13.60 -7.08 -2.08
C SER A 256 13.05 -8.49 -2.25
N SER A 257 13.76 -9.48 -1.70
CA SER A 257 13.38 -10.89 -1.65
C SER A 257 13.65 -11.46 -0.23
N GLY A 258 13.19 -12.68 0.03
CA GLY A 258 13.32 -13.33 1.33
C GLY A 258 11.96 -13.59 1.99
N GLY A 259 11.81 -14.73 2.67
CA GLY A 259 10.60 -15.08 3.43
C GLY A 259 10.39 -14.18 4.65
N TYR A 260 9.19 -14.19 5.21
CA TYR A 260 8.81 -13.34 6.35
C TYR A 260 9.38 -13.79 7.71
N ALA A 261 10.01 -14.97 7.79
CA ALA A 261 10.51 -15.53 9.06
C ALA A 261 11.33 -14.56 9.93
N PRO A 262 12.25 -13.72 9.37
CA PRO A 262 13.05 -12.80 10.20
C PRO A 262 12.24 -11.71 10.92
N VAL A 263 11.02 -11.41 10.47
CA VAL A 263 10.19 -10.33 11.00
C VAL A 263 8.86 -10.82 11.57
N ALA A 264 8.54 -12.11 11.43
CA ALA A 264 7.22 -12.67 11.71
C ALA A 264 6.72 -12.40 13.13
N ALA A 265 7.56 -12.59 14.14
CA ALA A 265 7.18 -12.40 15.53
C ALA A 265 6.73 -10.96 15.82
N LYS A 266 7.44 -9.96 15.29
CA LYS A 266 7.10 -8.54 15.45
C LYS A 266 5.94 -8.15 14.55
N LEU A 267 6.06 -8.40 13.24
CA LEU A 267 5.07 -8.03 12.25
C LEU A 267 3.72 -8.69 12.52
N PHE A 268 3.67 -10.01 12.57
CA PHE A 268 2.40 -10.75 12.69
C PHE A 268 1.90 -10.88 14.12
N GLY A 269 2.84 -10.95 15.09
CA GLY A 269 2.52 -11.10 16.50
C GLY A 269 2.08 -9.81 17.17
N GLU A 270 2.72 -8.68 16.87
CA GLU A 270 2.62 -7.47 17.67
C GLU A 270 2.06 -6.23 16.95
N GLU A 271 2.02 -6.19 15.60
CA GLU A 271 1.42 -5.07 14.88
C GLU A 271 -0.12 -5.10 14.98
N ASN A 272 -0.74 -3.98 15.36
CA ASN A 272 -2.16 -3.92 15.75
C ASN A 272 -3.12 -3.65 14.56
N VAL A 273 -2.80 -4.15 13.37
CA VAL A 273 -3.68 -4.06 12.20
C VAL A 273 -4.79 -5.12 12.21
N ASN A 274 -5.85 -4.90 11.43
CA ASN A 274 -6.95 -5.85 11.28
C ASN A 274 -6.61 -6.97 10.29
N ALA A 275 -5.81 -6.68 9.26
CA ALA A 275 -5.41 -7.66 8.26
C ALA A 275 -4.09 -7.31 7.59
N TYR A 276 -3.45 -8.35 7.05
CA TYR A 276 -2.23 -8.27 6.24
C TYR A 276 -2.52 -8.64 4.80
N TYR A 277 -2.07 -7.84 3.83
CA TYR A 277 -2.01 -8.16 2.40
C TYR A 277 -0.56 -8.51 2.07
N LEU A 278 -0.29 -9.79 1.83
CA LEU A 278 1.07 -10.32 1.76
C LEU A 278 1.40 -10.85 0.37
N GLU A 279 2.58 -10.51 -0.15
CA GLU A 279 3.10 -11.06 -1.40
C GLU A 279 3.54 -12.52 -1.22
N PHE A 280 2.92 -13.41 -2.01
CA PHE A 280 3.25 -14.83 -2.10
C PHE A 280 3.13 -15.35 -3.56
N ASP A 281 3.33 -14.50 -4.55
CA ASP A 281 3.16 -14.83 -5.97
C ASP A 281 4.27 -15.73 -6.54
N ASP A 282 5.45 -15.76 -5.91
CA ASP A 282 6.56 -16.61 -6.32
C ASP A 282 7.50 -16.96 -5.15
N ASP A 283 8.59 -17.69 -5.45
CA ASP A 283 9.55 -18.21 -4.47
C ASP A 283 10.32 -17.11 -3.71
N ARG A 284 10.33 -15.84 -4.19
CA ARG A 284 10.95 -14.70 -3.49
C ARG A 284 10.35 -14.47 -2.11
N SER A 285 9.11 -14.85 -1.90
CA SER A 285 8.37 -14.61 -0.66
C SER A 285 8.54 -15.71 0.38
N GLY A 286 9.25 -16.80 0.06
CA GLY A 286 9.40 -17.96 0.93
C GLY A 286 8.11 -18.76 1.07
N ASP A 287 8.00 -19.51 2.15
CA ASP A 287 6.87 -20.36 2.49
C ASP A 287 5.87 -19.69 3.44
N PHE A 288 4.78 -20.41 3.78
CA PHE A 288 3.71 -19.91 4.65
C PHE A 288 3.95 -20.15 6.15
N ALA A 289 5.03 -20.85 6.54
CA ALA A 289 5.29 -21.16 7.96
C ALA A 289 5.30 -19.91 8.88
N PRO A 290 5.81 -18.73 8.45
CA PRO A 290 5.76 -17.52 9.26
C PRO A 290 4.36 -17.05 9.64
N LEU A 291 3.32 -17.47 8.89
CA LEU A 291 1.92 -17.12 9.19
C LEU A 291 1.41 -17.74 10.51
N ALA A 292 2.12 -18.72 11.06
CA ALA A 292 1.82 -19.27 12.40
C ALA A 292 1.93 -18.20 13.51
N GLU A 293 2.67 -17.11 13.28
CA GLU A 293 2.80 -15.97 14.21
C GLU A 293 1.64 -14.97 14.13
N VAL A 294 0.68 -15.13 13.20
CA VAL A 294 -0.47 -14.22 13.06
C VAL A 294 -1.38 -14.31 14.28
N SER A 295 -1.28 -13.31 15.15
CA SER A 295 -1.96 -13.26 16.44
C SER A 295 -3.44 -12.85 16.32
N GLY A 296 -4.24 -13.26 17.32
CA GLY A 296 -5.65 -12.87 17.43
C GLY A 296 -6.51 -13.39 16.30
N ASP A 297 -7.44 -12.55 15.85
CA ASP A 297 -8.41 -12.81 14.78
C ASP A 297 -8.06 -12.09 13.45
N LYS A 298 -6.84 -11.58 13.33
CA LYS A 298 -6.35 -10.89 12.14
C LYS A 298 -6.51 -11.76 10.91
N LYS A 299 -6.96 -11.14 9.81
CA LYS A 299 -7.09 -11.80 8.51
C LYS A 299 -5.78 -11.70 7.72
N VAL A 300 -5.59 -12.65 6.80
CA VAL A 300 -4.48 -12.66 5.85
C VAL A 300 -5.02 -12.73 4.43
N VAL A 301 -4.70 -11.74 3.64
CA VAL A 301 -4.99 -11.68 2.21
C VAL A 301 -3.76 -12.20 1.48
N LEU A 302 -3.90 -13.38 0.90
CA LEU A 302 -2.84 -14.05 0.17
C LEU A 302 -2.70 -13.44 -1.22
N GLY A 303 -1.66 -12.68 -1.46
CA GLY A 303 -1.29 -12.13 -2.76
C GLY A 303 -0.62 -13.18 -3.64
N LEU A 304 -1.42 -14.11 -4.16
CA LEU A 304 -0.95 -15.25 -4.95
C LEU A 304 -0.97 -15.00 -6.46
N ILE A 305 -1.68 -13.97 -6.92
CA ILE A 305 -1.80 -13.64 -8.34
C ILE A 305 -0.84 -12.50 -8.65
N THR A 306 0.14 -12.74 -9.51
CA THR A 306 1.14 -11.70 -9.83
C THR A 306 0.53 -10.55 -10.65
N SER A 307 0.83 -9.31 -10.27
CA SER A 307 0.55 -8.12 -11.09
C SER A 307 1.74 -7.73 -12.00
N LYS A 308 2.80 -8.54 -12.01
CA LYS A 308 4.05 -8.24 -12.75
C LYS A 308 4.12 -8.90 -14.13
N LYS A 309 3.36 -9.97 -14.34
CA LYS A 309 3.37 -10.78 -15.57
C LYS A 309 1.96 -10.94 -16.12
N PRO A 310 1.77 -10.94 -17.46
CA PRO A 310 0.45 -11.02 -18.06
C PRO A 310 -0.18 -12.42 -18.00
N GLU A 311 0.63 -13.51 -17.90
CA GLU A 311 0.12 -14.87 -17.88
C GLU A 311 -0.76 -15.11 -16.65
N LEU A 312 -1.91 -15.78 -16.86
CA LEU A 312 -2.78 -16.19 -15.77
C LEU A 312 -2.20 -17.42 -15.07
N GLU A 313 -2.29 -17.42 -13.75
CA GLU A 313 -1.95 -18.57 -12.91
C GLU A 313 -2.95 -19.69 -13.09
N ASP A 314 -2.49 -20.94 -12.93
CA ASP A 314 -3.38 -22.09 -12.89
C ASP A 314 -4.24 -22.08 -11.62
N PRO A 315 -5.59 -22.07 -11.75
CA PRO A 315 -6.49 -22.02 -10.60
C PRO A 315 -6.30 -23.17 -9.60
N GLN A 316 -5.92 -24.36 -10.06
CA GLN A 316 -5.71 -25.49 -9.16
C GLN A 316 -4.45 -25.31 -8.31
N THR A 317 -3.40 -24.77 -8.90
CA THR A 317 -2.17 -24.40 -8.18
C THR A 317 -2.45 -23.36 -7.10
N ILE A 318 -3.25 -22.32 -7.41
CA ILE A 318 -3.61 -21.30 -6.42
C ILE A 318 -4.45 -21.89 -5.29
N LYS A 319 -5.45 -22.72 -5.60
CA LYS A 319 -6.26 -23.40 -4.58
C LYS A 319 -5.42 -24.28 -3.65
N ALA A 320 -4.47 -25.04 -4.21
CA ALA A 320 -3.55 -25.86 -3.41
C ALA A 320 -2.67 -25.00 -2.47
N ARG A 321 -2.23 -23.81 -2.91
CA ARG A 321 -1.49 -22.86 -2.07
C ARG A 321 -2.36 -22.25 -0.97
N ILE A 322 -3.65 -21.97 -1.24
CA ILE A 322 -4.60 -21.54 -0.20
C ILE A 322 -4.77 -22.64 0.86
N GLU A 323 -4.92 -23.90 0.41
CA GLU A 323 -4.99 -25.07 1.33
C GLU A 323 -3.70 -25.22 2.15
N GLU A 324 -2.53 -25.00 1.55
CA GLU A 324 -1.27 -25.01 2.28
C GLU A 324 -1.23 -23.90 3.35
N ALA A 325 -1.60 -22.67 3.02
CA ALA A 325 -1.66 -21.54 3.96
C ALA A 325 -2.66 -21.81 5.10
N SER A 326 -3.75 -22.54 4.83
CA SER A 326 -4.77 -22.85 5.83
C SER A 326 -4.29 -23.78 6.95
N LYS A 327 -3.11 -24.37 6.82
CA LYS A 327 -2.44 -25.12 7.91
C LYS A 327 -1.91 -24.22 9.01
N TYR A 328 -1.72 -22.93 8.73
CA TYR A 328 -1.15 -21.94 9.66
C TYR A 328 -2.19 -20.91 10.11
N VAL A 329 -3.08 -20.48 9.22
CA VAL A 329 -4.17 -19.55 9.51
C VAL A 329 -5.48 -20.18 9.07
N PRO A 330 -6.51 -20.29 9.93
CA PRO A 330 -7.80 -20.89 9.55
C PRO A 330 -8.37 -20.29 8.27
N LEU A 331 -8.99 -21.13 7.42
CA LEU A 331 -9.51 -20.75 6.10
C LEU A 331 -10.50 -19.57 6.15
N ASP A 332 -11.26 -19.45 7.24
CA ASP A 332 -12.19 -18.35 7.46
C ASP A 332 -11.52 -17.01 7.77
N ARG A 333 -10.20 -16.99 8.01
CA ARG A 333 -9.37 -15.79 8.12
C ARG A 333 -8.50 -15.54 6.89
N LEU A 334 -8.57 -16.40 5.88
CA LEU A 334 -7.84 -16.23 4.61
C LEU A 334 -8.71 -15.54 3.56
N CYS A 335 -8.08 -14.70 2.75
CA CYS A 335 -8.64 -14.05 1.58
C CYS A 335 -7.62 -14.14 0.43
N LEU A 336 -8.01 -13.77 -0.79
CA LEU A 336 -7.16 -13.82 -1.98
C LEU A 336 -7.08 -12.46 -2.65
N SER A 337 -5.90 -12.06 -3.12
CA SER A 337 -5.71 -10.87 -3.95
C SER A 337 -4.58 -11.05 -4.97
N THR A 338 -4.36 -10.01 -5.78
CA THR A 338 -3.08 -9.82 -6.46
C THR A 338 -1.98 -9.54 -5.44
N GLN A 339 -0.72 -9.90 -5.78
CA GLN A 339 0.40 -9.74 -4.85
C GLN A 339 0.70 -8.27 -4.51
N CYS A 340 0.42 -7.36 -5.42
CA CYS A 340 0.51 -5.90 -5.27
C CYS A 340 -0.54 -5.23 -6.15
N GLY A 341 -0.62 -3.90 -6.14
CA GLY A 341 -1.33 -3.14 -7.15
C GLY A 341 -0.68 -3.27 -8.54
N PHE A 342 -1.36 -2.79 -9.57
CA PHE A 342 -0.86 -2.85 -10.95
C PHE A 342 0.02 -1.65 -11.32
N ALA A 343 0.00 -0.58 -10.54
CA ALA A 343 0.75 0.63 -10.83
C ALA A 343 1.08 1.43 -9.56
N SER A 344 2.17 1.11 -8.90
CA SER A 344 2.67 1.85 -7.71
C SER A 344 3.24 3.22 -8.08
N THR A 345 3.57 3.42 -9.35
CA THR A 345 3.94 4.71 -9.96
C THR A 345 3.13 4.92 -11.23
N GLU A 346 3.15 6.14 -11.78
CA GLU A 346 2.37 6.46 -12.97
C GLU A 346 2.75 5.65 -14.22
N GLU A 347 3.99 5.14 -14.29
CA GLU A 347 4.43 4.27 -15.38
C GLU A 347 3.62 2.98 -15.43
N GLY A 348 3.35 2.39 -14.26
CA GLY A 348 2.62 1.13 -14.12
C GLY A 348 3.43 -0.10 -14.51
N ASN A 349 2.89 -1.27 -14.27
CA ASN A 349 3.45 -2.55 -14.67
C ASN A 349 3.28 -2.81 -16.17
N LYS A 350 4.09 -3.71 -16.72
CA LYS A 350 4.14 -4.06 -18.16
C LYS A 350 3.01 -5.02 -18.54
N LEU A 351 1.78 -4.64 -18.23
CA LEU A 351 0.54 -5.34 -18.57
C LEU A 351 -0.39 -4.40 -19.34
N THR A 352 -1.32 -4.97 -20.11
CA THR A 352 -2.44 -4.20 -20.66
C THR A 352 -3.59 -4.10 -19.65
N GLU A 353 -4.52 -3.19 -19.90
CA GLU A 353 -5.71 -3.07 -19.05
C GLU A 353 -6.56 -4.35 -19.07
N GLU A 354 -6.68 -5.02 -20.24
CA GLU A 354 -7.39 -6.29 -20.36
C GLU A 354 -6.75 -7.40 -19.50
N GLN A 355 -5.42 -7.44 -19.49
CA GLN A 355 -4.68 -8.41 -18.67
C GLN A 355 -4.85 -8.12 -17.17
N GLN A 356 -4.87 -6.85 -16.77
CA GLN A 356 -5.19 -6.44 -15.41
C GLN A 356 -6.58 -6.95 -14.98
N TRP A 357 -7.61 -6.74 -15.80
CA TRP A 357 -8.95 -7.19 -15.48
C TRP A 357 -9.10 -8.71 -15.52
N ALA A 358 -8.36 -9.41 -16.40
CA ALA A 358 -8.31 -10.86 -16.42
C ALA A 358 -7.72 -11.44 -15.10
N LYS A 359 -6.68 -10.81 -14.53
CA LYS A 359 -6.14 -11.19 -13.21
C LYS A 359 -7.17 -11.02 -12.10
N ILE A 360 -7.91 -9.91 -12.10
CA ILE A 360 -8.98 -9.65 -11.11
C ILE A 360 -10.11 -10.68 -11.26
N ALA A 361 -10.52 -11.00 -12.50
CA ALA A 361 -11.52 -12.02 -12.74
C ALA A 361 -11.06 -13.42 -12.26
N LEU A 362 -9.76 -13.72 -12.37
CA LEU A 362 -9.19 -14.95 -11.82
C LEU A 362 -9.28 -14.99 -10.29
N VAL A 363 -8.94 -13.87 -9.60
CA VAL A 363 -9.09 -13.76 -8.14
C VAL A 363 -10.55 -14.02 -7.73
N GLN A 364 -11.52 -13.38 -8.39
CA GLN A 364 -12.96 -13.56 -8.14
C GLN A 364 -13.41 -15.02 -8.34
N SER A 365 -13.01 -15.63 -9.45
CA SER A 365 -13.37 -17.01 -9.76
C SER A 365 -12.84 -17.99 -8.71
N ILE A 366 -11.59 -17.85 -8.30
CA ILE A 366 -10.99 -18.74 -7.30
C ILE A 366 -11.61 -18.50 -5.92
N ALA A 367 -11.86 -17.25 -5.54
CA ALA A 367 -12.50 -16.92 -4.26
C ALA A 367 -13.91 -17.54 -4.18
N LYS A 368 -14.69 -17.44 -5.26
CA LYS A 368 -16.00 -18.10 -5.36
C LYS A 368 -15.92 -19.60 -5.20
N ASP A 369 -14.94 -20.25 -5.82
CA ASP A 369 -14.74 -21.69 -5.72
C ASP A 369 -14.34 -22.16 -4.32
N VAL A 370 -13.53 -21.36 -3.60
CA VAL A 370 -12.97 -21.73 -2.28
C VAL A 370 -13.93 -21.37 -1.13
N TRP A 371 -14.57 -20.20 -1.19
CA TRP A 371 -15.41 -19.69 -0.09
C TRP A 371 -16.90 -19.57 -0.42
N GLY A 372 -17.28 -19.69 -1.70
CA GLY A 372 -18.69 -19.61 -2.13
C GLY A 372 -19.20 -18.16 -2.29
N GLU A 373 -18.33 -17.19 -2.27
CA GLU A 373 -18.65 -15.75 -2.36
C GLU A 373 -18.16 -15.13 -3.67
#